data_df9cd9bcd929322595b355e876dc13a2
#
_entry.id   df9cd9bcd929322595b355e876dc13a2
#
_cell.length_a   1.000
_cell.length_b   1.000
_cell.length_c   1.000
_cell.angle_alpha   90.00
_cell.angle_beta   90.00
_cell.angle_gamma   90.00
#
_symmetry.space_group_name_H-M   'P 1'
#
loop_
_entity.id
_entity.type
_entity.pdbx_description
1 polymer ?
#
loop_
_entity_poly.entity_id
_entity_poly.type
_entity_poly.pdbx_seq_one_letter_code
_entity_poly.pdbx_strand_id
1 'polypeptide(L)'
;MQNSPTVLIVADDTGFARDLSARWQMERNAPAITVVSTELFHAAADVDCDLVIVGPVRQGRLLNLLKRVDAGKHPVICFSESAQEAQTARTQSPRVLNLQKHEGWLEGLLLLANECLKRVALVARVKKAEQGAASVASHAALGRYMLEARHDFNNSLTSVLGNAELLMMDDAGLPDHVRDQLATIHAMSLHLHAIMQRFSSLAMEMQAAEKQSQDETERLSHAS
;
A
#
# COMPACT_ATOMS: atom_id res chain seq x y z
N MET A 1 -11.65 -4.71 8.84
CA MET A 1 -11.06 -4.88 10.19
C MET A 1 -9.89 -3.93 10.27
N GLN A 2 -9.93 -2.90 11.13
CA GLN A 2 -8.75 -2.08 11.41
C GLN A 2 -7.80 -2.96 12.22
N ASN A 3 -6.64 -3.28 11.65
CA ASN A 3 -5.58 -3.96 12.38
C ASN A 3 -5.15 -3.04 13.53
N SER A 4 -5.18 -3.50 14.77
CA SER A 4 -4.63 -2.74 15.90
C SER A 4 -3.15 -2.50 15.64
N PRO A 5 -2.63 -1.28 15.91
CA PRO A 5 -1.21 -1.00 15.72
C PRO A 5 -0.36 -1.92 16.61
N THR A 6 0.83 -2.26 16.13
CA THR A 6 1.76 -3.17 16.81
C THR A 6 2.97 -2.41 17.32
N VAL A 7 3.32 -2.65 18.57
CA VAL A 7 4.46 -2.00 19.24
C VAL A 7 5.43 -3.05 19.78
N LEU A 8 6.69 -2.93 19.41
CA LEU A 8 7.77 -3.75 19.94
C LEU A 8 8.51 -2.98 21.03
N ILE A 9 8.51 -3.50 22.24
CA ILE A 9 9.28 -2.96 23.37
C ILE A 9 10.52 -3.83 23.56
N VAL A 10 11.70 -3.23 23.44
CA VAL A 10 12.97 -3.89 23.67
C VAL A 10 13.58 -3.33 24.95
N ALA A 11 13.56 -4.08 26.03
CA ALA A 11 14.07 -3.65 27.34
C ALA A 11 14.59 -4.83 28.15
N ASP A 12 15.66 -4.59 28.96
CA ASP A 12 16.14 -5.54 29.93
C ASP A 12 15.51 -5.31 31.32
N ASP A 13 14.92 -4.13 31.53
CA ASP A 13 14.15 -3.82 32.74
C ASP A 13 12.69 -4.27 32.57
N THR A 14 12.34 -5.32 33.30
CA THR A 14 10.97 -5.86 33.31
C THR A 14 9.96 -4.93 33.99
N GLY A 15 10.39 -4.08 34.92
CA GLY A 15 9.57 -3.06 35.59
C GLY A 15 9.10 -2.01 34.57
N PHE A 16 10.04 -1.46 33.81
CA PHE A 16 9.75 -0.52 32.73
C PHE A 16 8.72 -1.06 31.73
N ALA A 17 8.98 -2.27 31.23
CA ALA A 17 8.10 -2.88 30.23
C ALA A 17 6.70 -3.15 30.79
N ARG A 18 6.61 -3.62 32.03
CA ARG A 18 5.33 -3.87 32.72
C ARG A 18 4.54 -2.58 32.94
N ASP A 19 5.18 -1.54 33.47
CA ASP A 19 4.52 -0.28 33.82
C ASP A 19 4.00 0.42 32.54
N LEU A 20 4.79 0.42 31.46
CA LEU A 20 4.39 0.95 30.17
C LEU A 20 3.22 0.16 29.57
N SER A 21 3.30 -1.16 29.57
CA SER A 21 2.25 -2.03 29.01
C SER A 21 0.95 -1.90 29.81
N ALA A 22 1.02 -1.92 31.14
CA ALA A 22 -0.15 -1.80 32.01
C ALA A 22 -0.85 -0.46 31.82
N ARG A 23 -0.08 0.63 31.74
CA ARG A 23 -0.65 1.97 31.54
C ARG A 23 -1.29 2.12 30.17
N TRP A 24 -0.68 1.55 29.11
CA TRP A 24 -1.22 1.61 27.76
C TRP A 24 -2.50 0.79 27.61
N GLN A 25 -2.60 -0.35 28.29
CA GLN A 25 -3.82 -1.18 28.26
C GLN A 25 -5.05 -0.49 28.88
N MET A 26 -4.85 0.57 29.67
CA MET A 26 -5.96 1.39 30.18
C MET A 26 -6.53 2.33 29.12
N GLU A 27 -5.87 2.51 28.00
CA GLU A 27 -6.36 3.36 26.91
C GLU A 27 -7.37 2.61 26.04
N ARG A 28 -8.34 3.36 25.52
CA ARG A 28 -9.44 2.79 24.70
C ARG A 28 -8.95 2.10 23.41
N ASN A 29 -7.81 2.56 22.87
CA ASN A 29 -7.21 2.05 21.63
C ASN A 29 -5.78 1.56 21.89
N ALA A 30 -5.64 0.62 22.82
CA ALA A 30 -4.34 0.04 23.14
C ALA A 30 -3.78 -0.74 21.93
N PRO A 31 -2.48 -0.56 21.60
CA PRO A 31 -1.83 -1.34 20.56
C PRO A 31 -1.59 -2.78 21.01
N ALA A 32 -1.30 -3.67 20.07
CA ALA A 32 -0.74 -4.99 20.38
C ALA A 32 0.73 -4.81 20.78
N ILE A 33 1.09 -5.23 21.98
CA ILE A 33 2.43 -5.02 22.54
C ILE A 33 3.19 -6.34 22.57
N THR A 34 4.40 -6.34 22.01
CA THR A 34 5.37 -7.43 22.13
C THR A 34 6.56 -6.92 22.93
N VAL A 35 6.92 -7.61 24.00
CA VAL A 35 8.08 -7.27 24.86
C VAL A 35 9.18 -8.29 24.64
N VAL A 36 10.41 -7.83 24.38
CA VAL A 36 11.60 -8.67 24.16
C VAL A 36 12.78 -8.12 24.95
N SER A 37 13.60 -8.99 25.49
CA SER A 37 14.90 -8.58 26.05
C SER A 37 15.90 -8.29 24.93
N THR A 38 16.98 -7.54 25.25
CA THR A 38 18.04 -7.29 24.27
C THR A 38 18.70 -8.56 23.74
N GLU A 39 18.71 -9.64 24.51
CA GLU A 39 19.27 -10.94 24.09
C GLU A 39 18.41 -11.62 23.03
N LEU A 40 17.09 -11.55 23.18
CA LEU A 40 16.13 -12.16 22.27
C LEU A 40 15.84 -11.29 21.04
N PHE A 41 16.16 -10.00 21.10
CA PHE A 41 15.94 -9.09 19.98
C PHE A 41 16.63 -9.54 18.68
N HIS A 42 17.73 -10.31 18.78
CA HIS A 42 18.39 -10.89 17.61
C HIS A 42 17.50 -11.83 16.79
N ALA A 43 16.59 -12.51 17.46
CA ALA A 43 15.62 -13.42 16.83
C ALA A 43 14.35 -12.68 16.36
N ALA A 44 14.09 -11.49 16.91
CA ALA A 44 12.89 -10.69 16.64
C ALA A 44 13.13 -9.53 15.64
N ALA A 45 14.31 -9.46 15.02
CA ALA A 45 14.69 -8.36 14.12
C ALA A 45 13.77 -8.21 12.87
N ASP A 46 13.04 -9.26 12.50
CA ASP A 46 12.08 -9.28 11.40
C ASP A 46 10.60 -9.17 11.84
N VAL A 47 10.34 -8.82 13.10
CA VAL A 47 8.97 -8.61 13.56
C VAL A 47 8.41 -7.36 12.89
N ASP A 48 7.34 -7.54 12.12
CA ASP A 48 6.61 -6.43 11.53
C ASP A 48 5.89 -5.67 12.64
N CYS A 49 6.27 -4.41 12.85
CA CYS A 49 5.72 -3.55 13.90
C CYS A 49 5.62 -2.11 13.43
N ASP A 50 4.68 -1.37 14.00
CA ASP A 50 4.43 0.04 13.66
C ASP A 50 5.32 1.01 14.45
N LEU A 51 5.85 0.57 15.59
CA LEU A 51 6.70 1.36 16.48
C LEU A 51 7.64 0.46 17.27
N VAL A 52 8.89 0.86 17.43
CA VAL A 52 9.86 0.25 18.33
C VAL A 52 10.15 1.19 19.50
N ILE A 53 10.05 0.69 20.72
CA ILE A 53 10.44 1.41 21.95
C ILE A 53 11.63 0.67 22.56
N VAL A 54 12.75 1.36 22.63
CA VAL A 54 13.95 0.88 23.31
C VAL A 54 13.94 1.43 24.74
N GLY A 55 13.73 0.56 25.71
CA GLY A 55 13.75 0.90 27.13
C GLY A 55 15.14 0.82 27.75
N PRO A 56 15.23 0.80 29.11
CA PRO A 56 16.49 0.60 29.80
C PRO A 56 17.12 -0.73 29.42
N VAL A 57 18.38 -0.66 28.99
CA VAL A 57 19.16 -1.82 28.55
C VAL A 57 20.44 -1.91 29.41
N ARG A 58 20.98 -3.10 29.55
CA ARG A 58 22.25 -3.30 30.29
C ARG A 58 23.37 -2.47 29.66
N GLN A 59 24.27 -1.96 30.53
CA GLN A 59 25.38 -1.09 30.14
C GLN A 59 26.14 -1.60 28.90
N GLY A 60 26.42 -0.69 27.94
CA GLY A 60 27.18 -0.96 26.72
C GLY A 60 26.41 -1.61 25.59
N ARG A 61 25.15 -2.05 25.77
CA ARG A 61 24.36 -2.70 24.72
C ARG A 61 23.52 -1.73 23.89
N LEU A 62 23.23 -0.52 24.39
CA LEU A 62 22.36 0.45 23.73
C LEU A 62 22.82 0.78 22.31
N LEU A 63 24.09 1.08 22.10
CA LEU A 63 24.64 1.43 20.79
C LEU A 63 24.52 0.30 19.77
N ASN A 64 24.80 -0.92 20.20
CA ASN A 64 24.69 -2.09 19.34
C ASN A 64 23.23 -2.36 18.96
N LEU A 65 22.31 -2.13 19.90
CA LEU A 65 20.89 -2.25 19.67
C LEU A 65 20.40 -1.19 18.68
N LEU A 66 20.74 0.09 18.89
CA LEU A 66 20.34 1.19 18.01
C LEU A 66 20.88 1.06 16.58
N LYS A 67 22.06 0.49 16.40
CA LYS A 67 22.62 0.19 15.06
C LYS A 67 21.84 -0.92 14.34
N ARG A 68 21.17 -1.80 15.07
CA ARG A 68 20.42 -2.93 14.50
C ARG A 68 18.95 -2.61 14.27
N VAL A 69 18.41 -1.69 15.06
CA VAL A 69 17.05 -1.19 14.85
C VAL A 69 17.07 -0.25 13.64
N ASP A 70 16.40 -0.66 12.57
CA ASP A 70 16.30 0.16 11.38
C ASP A 70 15.30 1.29 11.57
N ALA A 71 15.80 2.42 12.08
CA ALA A 71 15.01 3.64 12.25
C ALA A 71 14.53 4.28 10.91
N GLY A 72 14.96 3.73 9.77
CA GLY A 72 14.45 4.11 8.46
C GLY A 72 13.18 3.36 8.08
N LYS A 73 13.01 2.15 8.63
CA LYS A 73 11.86 1.27 8.36
C LYS A 73 10.69 1.54 9.32
N HIS A 74 10.99 1.77 10.59
CA HIS A 74 10.00 2.01 11.64
C HIS A 74 10.39 3.22 12.50
N PRO A 75 9.44 4.00 13.05
CA PRO A 75 9.76 4.99 14.08
C PRO A 75 10.31 4.28 15.32
N VAL A 76 11.36 4.87 15.90
CA VAL A 76 12.05 4.33 17.08
C VAL A 76 12.08 5.38 18.16
N ILE A 77 11.63 5.02 19.37
CA ILE A 77 11.75 5.85 20.56
C ILE A 77 12.76 5.17 21.49
N CYS A 78 13.81 5.88 21.87
CA CYS A 78 14.78 5.42 22.86
C CYS A 78 14.52 6.14 24.19
N PHE A 79 14.29 5.37 25.24
CA PHE A 79 14.21 5.87 26.60
C PHE A 79 15.58 5.75 27.26
N SER A 80 16.13 6.87 27.72
CA SER A 80 17.46 6.95 28.34
C SER A 80 17.34 7.29 29.80
N GLU A 81 18.04 6.56 30.66
CA GLU A 81 18.05 6.83 32.11
C GLU A 81 18.99 7.99 32.48
N SER A 82 20.03 8.22 31.69
CA SER A 82 21.02 9.28 31.92
C SER A 82 21.14 10.26 30.75
N ALA A 83 21.60 11.48 31.06
CA ALA A 83 21.90 12.48 30.04
C ALA A 83 23.01 12.03 29.07
N GLN A 84 23.95 11.23 29.55
CA GLN A 84 25.05 10.71 28.73
C GLN A 84 24.56 9.69 27.70
N GLU A 85 23.64 8.78 28.11
CA GLU A 85 22.98 7.84 27.19
C GLU A 85 22.14 8.60 26.14
N ALA A 86 21.37 9.60 26.59
CA ALA A 86 20.57 10.43 25.70
C ALA A 86 21.43 11.14 24.64
N GLN A 87 22.56 11.71 25.05
CA GLN A 87 23.49 12.36 24.13
C GLN A 87 24.12 11.36 23.16
N THR A 88 24.50 10.19 23.66
CA THR A 88 25.08 9.13 22.84
C THR A 88 24.07 8.62 21.78
N ALA A 89 22.82 8.39 22.18
CA ALA A 89 21.77 7.97 21.28
C ALA A 89 21.51 9.02 20.18
N ARG A 90 21.43 10.30 20.53
CA ARG A 90 21.26 11.41 19.57
C ARG A 90 22.39 11.50 18.55
N THR A 91 23.63 11.34 19.00
CA THR A 91 24.81 11.46 18.13
C THR A 91 24.91 10.28 17.17
N GLN A 92 24.66 9.07 17.65
CA GLN A 92 24.83 7.84 16.86
C GLN A 92 23.64 7.51 15.97
N SER A 93 22.45 7.92 16.36
CA SER A 93 21.20 7.58 15.68
C SER A 93 20.25 8.79 15.62
N PRO A 94 20.51 9.79 14.77
CA PRO A 94 19.76 11.05 14.74
C PRO A 94 18.29 10.88 14.32
N ARG A 95 17.92 9.75 13.75
CA ARG A 95 16.52 9.41 13.38
C ARG A 95 15.71 8.83 14.55
N VAL A 96 16.36 8.47 15.63
CA VAL A 96 15.72 7.91 16.81
C VAL A 96 15.24 9.04 17.72
N LEU A 97 13.97 9.00 18.10
CA LEU A 97 13.39 9.93 19.05
C LEU A 97 13.91 9.56 20.45
N ASN A 98 14.48 10.51 21.17
CA ASN A 98 15.04 10.25 22.50
C ASN A 98 14.21 10.92 23.57
N LEU A 99 13.78 10.15 24.57
CA LEU A 99 13.13 10.61 25.79
C LEU A 99 14.02 10.28 27.00
N GLN A 100 14.42 11.31 27.75
CA GLN A 100 15.20 11.12 28.97
C GLN A 100 14.25 10.90 30.17
N LYS A 101 14.67 10.07 31.11
CA LYS A 101 13.97 9.83 32.38
C LYS A 101 13.78 11.14 33.15
N HIS A 102 12.53 11.46 33.48
CA HIS A 102 12.13 12.60 34.32
C HIS A 102 10.85 12.24 35.07
N GLU A 103 10.40 13.09 35.97
CA GLU A 103 9.10 12.92 36.62
C GLU A 103 7.99 13.00 35.55
N GLY A 104 7.07 12.02 35.54
CA GLY A 104 6.03 11.90 34.51
C GLY A 104 6.50 11.35 33.15
N TRP A 105 7.66 10.69 33.10
CA TRP A 105 8.21 10.12 31.86
C TRP A 105 7.25 9.16 31.15
N LEU A 106 6.41 8.46 31.91
CA LEU A 106 5.51 7.45 31.37
C LEU A 106 4.43 8.08 30.50
N GLU A 107 3.82 9.14 30.96
CA GLU A 107 2.85 9.93 30.18
C GLU A 107 3.48 10.59 28.96
N GLY A 108 4.69 11.12 29.11
CA GLY A 108 5.47 11.68 28.01
C GLY A 108 5.80 10.64 26.94
N LEU A 109 6.20 9.44 27.35
CA LEU A 109 6.50 8.33 26.43
C LEU A 109 5.25 7.85 25.70
N LEU A 110 4.13 7.72 26.40
CA LEU A 110 2.85 7.34 25.80
C LEU A 110 2.35 8.36 24.80
N LEU A 111 2.42 9.66 25.15
CA LEU A 111 2.03 10.73 24.22
C LEU A 111 2.87 10.68 22.94
N LEU A 112 4.19 10.57 23.07
CA LEU A 112 5.11 10.48 21.95
C LEU A 112 4.86 9.23 21.09
N ALA A 113 4.65 8.09 21.72
CA ALA A 113 4.35 6.83 21.05
C ALA A 113 3.02 6.89 20.29
N ASN A 114 1.97 7.43 20.90
CA ASN A 114 0.68 7.61 20.26
C ASN A 114 0.77 8.55 19.05
N GLU A 115 1.54 9.63 19.13
CA GLU A 115 1.78 10.52 17.98
C GLU A 115 2.57 9.83 16.86
N CYS A 116 3.55 8.99 17.19
CA CYS A 116 4.25 8.17 16.20
C CYS A 116 3.29 7.21 15.48
N LEU A 117 2.46 6.49 16.23
CA LEU A 117 1.48 5.55 15.67
C LEU A 117 0.44 6.27 14.78
N LYS A 118 -0.06 7.44 15.18
CA LYS A 118 -0.95 8.26 14.34
C LYS A 118 -0.27 8.65 13.03
N ARG A 119 1.00 9.06 13.05
CA ARG A 119 1.75 9.42 11.85
C ARG A 119 1.93 8.22 10.92
N VAL A 120 2.28 7.05 11.47
CA VAL A 120 2.39 5.80 10.69
C VAL A 120 1.06 5.47 10.00
N ALA A 121 -0.05 5.53 10.75
CA ALA A 121 -1.38 5.28 10.21
C ALA A 121 -1.76 6.30 9.10
N LEU A 122 -1.44 7.58 9.27
CA LEU A 122 -1.69 8.60 8.26
C LEU A 122 -0.88 8.36 6.99
N VAL A 123 0.42 8.07 7.12
CA VAL A 123 1.30 7.76 5.96
C VAL A 123 0.79 6.52 5.22
N ALA A 124 0.39 5.48 5.94
CA ALA A 124 -0.19 4.27 5.33
C ALA A 124 -1.49 4.58 4.57
N ARG A 125 -2.36 5.45 5.11
CA ARG A 125 -3.59 5.89 4.45
C ARG A 125 -3.31 6.69 3.19
N VAL A 126 -2.38 7.65 3.23
CA VAL A 126 -1.96 8.45 2.07
C VAL A 126 -1.41 7.54 0.98
N LYS A 127 -0.47 6.64 1.32
CA LYS A 127 0.11 5.69 0.36
C LYS A 127 -0.96 4.80 -0.29
N LYS A 128 -1.94 4.33 0.48
CA LYS A 128 -3.07 3.54 -0.05
C LYS A 128 -3.95 4.37 -0.99
N ALA A 129 -4.21 5.63 -0.66
CA ALA A 129 -4.99 6.53 -1.51
C ALA A 129 -4.25 6.85 -2.82
N GLU A 130 -2.94 7.11 -2.76
CA GLU A 130 -2.09 7.33 -3.94
C GLU A 130 -2.05 6.10 -4.86
N GLN A 131 -1.90 4.91 -4.28
CA GLN A 131 -1.94 3.65 -5.05
C GLN A 131 -3.30 3.44 -5.71
N GLY A 132 -4.39 3.75 -5.01
CA GLY A 132 -5.74 3.71 -5.55
C GLY A 132 -5.91 4.69 -6.72
N ALA A 133 -5.48 5.94 -6.55
CA ALA A 133 -5.53 6.96 -7.60
C ALA A 133 -4.68 6.58 -8.83
N ALA A 134 -3.48 6.05 -8.62
CA ALA A 134 -2.62 5.58 -9.73
C ALA A 134 -3.27 4.43 -10.51
N SER A 135 -3.93 3.49 -9.82
CA SER A 135 -4.66 2.39 -10.46
C SER A 135 -5.82 2.92 -11.31
N VAL A 136 -6.63 3.84 -10.78
CA VAL A 136 -7.74 4.46 -11.51
C VAL A 136 -7.22 5.22 -12.74
N ALA A 137 -6.16 6.02 -12.61
CA ALA A 137 -5.56 6.74 -13.73
C ALA A 137 -5.05 5.80 -14.82
N SER A 138 -4.45 4.66 -14.46
CA SER A 138 -4.00 3.63 -15.40
C SER A 138 -5.17 3.01 -16.16
N HIS A 139 -6.26 2.66 -15.47
CA HIS A 139 -7.46 2.12 -16.10
C HIS A 139 -8.13 3.13 -17.02
N ALA A 140 -8.20 4.41 -16.64
CA ALA A 140 -8.75 5.47 -17.48
C ALA A 140 -7.89 5.69 -18.75
N ALA A 141 -6.56 5.65 -18.63
CA ALA A 141 -5.66 5.73 -19.78
C ALA A 141 -5.86 4.56 -20.76
N LEU A 142 -5.99 3.34 -20.23
CA LEU A 142 -6.28 2.15 -21.04
C LEU A 142 -7.63 2.28 -21.75
N GLY A 143 -8.66 2.74 -21.04
CA GLY A 143 -9.99 2.98 -21.61
C GLY A 143 -9.97 3.98 -22.77
N ARG A 144 -9.24 5.10 -22.62
CA ARG A 144 -9.05 6.09 -23.71
C ARG A 144 -8.34 5.49 -24.92
N TYR A 145 -7.23 4.78 -24.69
CA TYR A 145 -6.49 4.11 -25.76
C TYR A 145 -7.38 3.11 -26.53
N MET A 146 -8.18 2.33 -25.82
CA MET A 146 -9.10 1.36 -26.45
C MET A 146 -10.19 2.06 -27.28
N LEU A 147 -10.69 3.23 -26.83
CA LEU A 147 -11.66 4.02 -27.60
C LEU A 147 -11.02 4.62 -28.87
N GLU A 148 -9.80 5.11 -28.78
CA GLU A 148 -9.05 5.64 -29.93
C GLU A 148 -8.78 4.53 -30.96
N ALA A 149 -8.31 3.39 -30.52
CA ALA A 149 -8.00 2.23 -31.37
C ALA A 149 -9.26 1.54 -31.94
N ARG A 150 -10.46 1.79 -31.38
CA ARG A 150 -11.70 1.11 -31.76
C ARG A 150 -12.02 1.20 -33.27
N HIS A 151 -11.80 2.36 -33.84
CA HIS A 151 -12.10 2.59 -35.26
C HIS A 151 -11.22 1.74 -36.18
N ASP A 152 -9.93 1.69 -35.88
CA ASP A 152 -8.96 0.93 -36.66
C ASP A 152 -9.18 -0.58 -36.51
N PHE A 153 -9.48 -1.04 -35.29
CA PHE A 153 -9.85 -2.44 -35.03
C PHE A 153 -11.12 -2.85 -35.79
N ASN A 154 -12.17 -2.03 -35.73
CA ASN A 154 -13.42 -2.34 -36.42
C ASN A 154 -13.22 -2.37 -37.93
N ASN A 155 -12.46 -1.42 -38.52
CA ASN A 155 -12.15 -1.40 -39.92
C ASN A 155 -11.37 -2.66 -40.36
N SER A 156 -10.37 -3.04 -39.60
CA SER A 156 -9.56 -4.23 -39.84
C SER A 156 -10.39 -5.51 -39.75
N LEU A 157 -11.23 -5.64 -38.73
CA LEU A 157 -12.11 -6.79 -38.57
C LEU A 157 -13.17 -6.88 -39.63
N THR A 158 -13.76 -5.75 -40.04
CA THR A 158 -14.74 -5.69 -41.16
C THR A 158 -14.09 -6.12 -42.46
N SER A 159 -12.83 -5.71 -42.70
CA SER A 159 -12.09 -6.13 -43.90
C SER A 159 -11.80 -7.64 -43.89
N VAL A 160 -11.34 -8.19 -42.75
CA VAL A 160 -11.09 -9.63 -42.63
C VAL A 160 -12.38 -10.44 -42.80
N LEU A 161 -13.46 -10.00 -42.13
CA LEU A 161 -14.78 -10.65 -42.22
C LEU A 161 -15.31 -10.65 -43.66
N GLY A 162 -15.31 -9.48 -44.30
CA GLY A 162 -15.82 -9.36 -45.67
C GLY A 162 -15.02 -10.18 -46.68
N ASN A 163 -13.68 -10.22 -46.54
CA ASN A 163 -12.87 -11.07 -47.43
C ASN A 163 -13.11 -12.58 -47.17
N ALA A 164 -13.29 -12.97 -45.94
CA ALA A 164 -13.63 -14.36 -45.62
C ALA A 164 -15.01 -14.75 -46.17
N GLU A 165 -16.01 -13.88 -46.03
CA GLU A 165 -17.33 -14.08 -46.61
C GLU A 165 -17.32 -14.17 -48.16
N LEU A 166 -16.60 -13.28 -48.84
CA LEU A 166 -16.46 -13.31 -50.28
C LEU A 166 -15.82 -14.62 -50.78
N LEU A 167 -14.74 -15.08 -50.09
CA LEU A 167 -14.10 -16.35 -50.43
C LEU A 167 -14.98 -17.57 -50.15
N MET A 168 -15.84 -17.51 -49.11
CA MET A 168 -16.83 -18.57 -48.82
C MET A 168 -17.97 -18.60 -49.82
N MET A 169 -18.33 -17.44 -50.40
CA MET A 169 -19.39 -17.37 -51.45
C MET A 169 -18.90 -17.81 -52.82
N ASP A 170 -17.60 -17.69 -53.12
CA ASP A 170 -16.96 -18.16 -54.35
C ASP A 170 -16.58 -19.65 -54.24
N ASP A 171 -17.60 -20.49 -54.11
CA ASP A 171 -17.52 -21.91 -53.75
C ASP A 171 -16.99 -22.83 -54.86
N ALA A 172 -16.71 -22.31 -56.05
CA ALA A 172 -16.42 -23.09 -57.23
C ALA A 172 -14.98 -23.57 -57.33
N GLY A 173 -14.46 -24.26 -56.30
CA GLY A 173 -13.18 -24.95 -56.43
C GLY A 173 -12.27 -24.92 -55.20
N LEU A 174 -12.75 -24.42 -54.06
CA LEU A 174 -11.96 -24.46 -52.84
C LEU A 174 -11.89 -25.89 -52.22
N PRO A 175 -10.70 -26.39 -51.89
CA PRO A 175 -10.58 -27.66 -51.16
C PRO A 175 -11.28 -27.57 -49.79
N ASP A 176 -11.83 -28.69 -49.29
CA ASP A 176 -12.60 -28.73 -48.05
C ASP A 176 -11.81 -28.16 -46.84
N HIS A 177 -10.52 -28.45 -46.74
CA HIS A 177 -9.67 -27.94 -45.66
C HIS A 177 -9.50 -26.43 -45.71
N VAL A 178 -9.56 -25.78 -46.89
CA VAL A 178 -9.50 -24.30 -47.04
C VAL A 178 -10.82 -23.70 -46.59
N ARG A 179 -11.95 -24.35 -46.97
CA ARG A 179 -13.29 -23.94 -46.55
C ARG A 179 -13.42 -23.97 -45.02
N ASP A 180 -12.93 -25.03 -44.34
CA ASP A 180 -12.92 -25.14 -42.88
C ASP A 180 -12.04 -24.07 -42.22
N GLN A 181 -10.90 -23.70 -42.83
CA GLN A 181 -10.05 -22.61 -42.37
C GLN A 181 -10.75 -21.25 -42.49
N LEU A 182 -11.42 -20.97 -43.60
CA LEU A 182 -12.16 -19.74 -43.81
C LEU A 182 -13.34 -19.62 -42.85
N ALA A 183 -14.08 -20.70 -42.59
CA ALA A 183 -15.12 -20.75 -41.57
C ALA A 183 -14.58 -20.44 -40.17
N THR A 184 -13.40 -20.94 -39.88
CA THR A 184 -12.71 -20.66 -38.60
C THR A 184 -12.32 -19.18 -38.50
N ILE A 185 -11.71 -18.61 -39.56
CA ILE A 185 -11.34 -17.18 -39.62
C ILE A 185 -12.58 -16.29 -39.44
N HIS A 186 -13.68 -16.60 -40.13
CA HIS A 186 -14.94 -15.87 -40.03
C HIS A 186 -15.47 -15.93 -38.57
N ALA A 187 -15.57 -17.12 -37.96
CA ALA A 187 -16.05 -17.28 -36.61
C ALA A 187 -15.18 -16.54 -35.57
N MET A 188 -13.85 -16.59 -35.72
CA MET A 188 -12.93 -15.88 -34.85
C MET A 188 -13.03 -14.35 -35.00
N SER A 189 -13.23 -13.87 -36.23
CA SER A 189 -13.43 -12.42 -36.53
C SER A 189 -14.69 -11.89 -35.87
N LEU A 190 -15.82 -12.64 -35.96
CA LEU A 190 -17.06 -12.31 -35.25
C LEU A 190 -16.85 -12.29 -33.72
N HIS A 191 -16.11 -13.25 -33.19
CA HIS A 191 -15.82 -13.30 -31.76
C HIS A 191 -14.97 -12.10 -31.30
N LEU A 192 -13.94 -11.73 -32.06
CA LEU A 192 -13.14 -10.53 -31.79
C LEU A 192 -13.98 -9.26 -31.89
N HIS A 193 -14.87 -9.17 -32.86
CA HIS A 193 -15.79 -8.03 -32.98
C HIS A 193 -16.69 -7.90 -31.72
N ALA A 194 -17.24 -9.00 -31.24
CA ALA A 194 -18.05 -9.00 -30.02
C ALA A 194 -17.25 -8.58 -28.77
N ILE A 195 -15.98 -9.00 -28.67
CA ILE A 195 -15.06 -8.56 -27.59
C ILE A 195 -14.84 -7.03 -27.69
N MET A 196 -14.53 -6.50 -28.88
CA MET A 196 -14.32 -5.07 -29.08
C MET A 196 -15.55 -4.23 -28.74
N GLN A 197 -16.74 -4.71 -29.03
CA GLN A 197 -18.00 -4.07 -28.64
C GLN A 197 -18.13 -3.97 -27.12
N ARG A 198 -17.83 -5.05 -26.39
CA ARG A 198 -17.87 -5.05 -24.92
C ARG A 198 -16.83 -4.10 -24.31
N PHE A 199 -15.61 -4.07 -24.85
CA PHE A 199 -14.60 -3.12 -24.41
C PHE A 199 -15.04 -1.67 -24.62
N SER A 200 -15.63 -1.38 -25.77
CA SER A 200 -16.13 -0.04 -26.10
C SER A 200 -17.25 0.41 -25.15
N SER A 201 -18.18 -0.47 -24.80
CA SER A 201 -19.24 -0.18 -23.83
C SER A 201 -18.67 0.11 -22.45
N LEU A 202 -17.75 -0.75 -21.96
CA LEU A 202 -17.11 -0.57 -20.67
C LEU A 202 -16.29 0.72 -20.60
N ALA A 203 -15.55 1.05 -21.65
CA ALA A 203 -14.77 2.30 -21.71
C ALA A 203 -15.67 3.54 -21.68
N MET A 204 -16.83 3.52 -22.35
CA MET A 204 -17.81 4.62 -22.28
C MET A 204 -18.44 4.74 -20.90
N GLU A 205 -18.79 3.63 -20.25
CA GLU A 205 -19.30 3.64 -18.87
C GLU A 205 -18.29 4.23 -17.89
N MET A 206 -17.00 3.86 -18.03
CA MET A 206 -15.92 4.43 -17.21
C MET A 206 -15.75 5.93 -17.42
N GLN A 207 -15.80 6.42 -18.65
CA GLN A 207 -15.73 7.86 -18.93
C GLN A 207 -16.94 8.63 -18.37
N ALA A 208 -18.14 8.06 -18.45
CA ALA A 208 -19.32 8.67 -17.89
C ALA A 208 -19.23 8.78 -16.35
N ALA A 209 -18.74 7.74 -15.68
CA ALA A 209 -18.52 7.72 -14.23
C ALA A 209 -17.44 8.73 -13.81
N GLU A 210 -16.35 8.86 -14.56
CA GLU A 210 -15.27 9.83 -14.32
C GLU A 210 -15.78 11.27 -14.43
N LYS A 211 -16.57 11.56 -15.45
CA LYS A 211 -17.18 12.88 -15.64
C LYS A 211 -18.16 13.24 -14.52
N GLN A 212 -18.99 12.29 -14.09
CA GLN A 212 -19.91 12.52 -12.97
C GLN A 212 -19.15 12.84 -11.66
N SER A 213 -18.05 12.12 -11.37
CA SER A 213 -17.25 12.38 -10.18
C SER A 213 -16.53 13.73 -10.21
N GLN A 214 -16.12 14.21 -11.39
CA GLN A 214 -15.54 15.53 -11.58
C GLN A 214 -16.58 16.64 -11.35
N ASP A 215 -17.77 16.52 -11.96
CA ASP A 215 -18.86 17.48 -11.80
C ASP A 215 -19.33 17.57 -10.33
N GLU A 216 -19.32 16.46 -9.59
CA GLU A 216 -19.69 16.44 -8.16
C GLU A 216 -18.62 17.11 -7.30
N THR A 217 -17.34 16.91 -7.62
CA THR A 217 -16.21 17.55 -6.94
C THR A 217 -16.21 19.07 -7.15
N GLU A 218 -16.50 19.52 -8.38
CA GLU A 218 -16.60 20.95 -8.69
C GLU A 218 -17.78 21.62 -7.97
N ARG A 219 -18.94 20.95 -7.91
CA ARG A 219 -20.11 21.47 -7.16
C ARG A 219 -19.81 21.65 -5.67
N LEU A 220 -19.09 20.70 -5.05
CA LEU A 220 -18.70 20.80 -3.65
C LEU A 220 -17.66 21.89 -3.40
N SER A 221 -16.76 22.16 -4.35
CA SER A 221 -15.77 23.23 -4.24
C SER A 221 -16.37 24.63 -4.39
N HIS A 222 -17.48 24.78 -5.12
CA HIS A 222 -18.20 26.05 -5.28
C HIS A 222 -19.21 26.34 -4.16
N ALA A 223 -19.51 25.34 -3.34
CA ALA A 223 -20.45 25.47 -2.22
C ALA A 223 -19.77 25.77 -0.86
N SER A 224 -18.44 25.85 -0.82
CA SER A 224 -17.62 26.18 0.37
C SER A 224 -17.06 27.57 0.27
#